data_6feec5b2e6a8bc519e5d0ff1b36753ee
#
_entry.id   6feec5b2e6a8bc519e5d0ff1b36753ee
#
_cell.length_a   1.000
_cell.length_b   1.000
_cell.length_c   1.000
_cell.angle_alpha   90.00
_cell.angle_beta   90.00
_cell.angle_gamma   90.00
#
_symmetry.space_group_name_H-M   'P 1'
#
loop_
_entity.id
_entity.type
_entity.pdbx_description
1 polymer ?
#
loop_
_entity_poly.entity_id
_entity_poly.type
_entity_poly.pdbx_seq_one_letter_code
_entity_poly.pdbx_strand_id
1 'polypeptide(L)'
;MLKADGVFQGGGVKATAFTGAICRLEKEGMMWQRLAGTSAGAIIAAFLAVGYRGKEIKKIMCDLDYEKVGNITAIKKFPLAKKSLGLILEKGIFSTVYIEKYLEEMFKNKGKTKFKHISLNGQSPLKIIASDVTNKRLLILPDDIKKYGMDPMELEISKAVTMSISIPFFFTPVKLKYMGKEAYIVDGGITSNYPIWIFDVKDVPRWPTFGFKLGNGGDDFNRTIENKDFISYIVDVVETTIDSYDESYLRDKDKIRTISIPALGVKTTEFNISLETKEKLYKEGYEKADEF
;
A
#
# COMPACT_ATOMS: atom_id res chain seq x y z
N MET A 1 -17.23 -10.74 20.20
CA MET A 1 -16.17 -10.45 19.22
C MET A 1 -16.73 -9.43 18.23
N LEU A 2 -16.03 -8.31 18.08
CA LEU A 2 -16.40 -7.24 17.16
C LEU A 2 -15.92 -7.62 15.75
N LYS A 3 -16.77 -7.47 14.74
CA LYS A 3 -16.42 -7.76 13.34
C LYS A 3 -16.44 -6.48 12.53
N ALA A 4 -15.41 -6.28 11.70
CA ALA A 4 -15.31 -5.12 10.82
C ALA A 4 -14.54 -5.45 9.54
N ASP A 5 -14.75 -4.63 8.52
CA ASP A 5 -13.88 -4.55 7.36
C ASP A 5 -12.81 -3.48 7.59
N GLY A 6 -11.62 -3.67 7.03
CA GLY A 6 -10.50 -2.73 7.13
C GLY A 6 -10.04 -2.22 5.77
N VAL A 7 -9.89 -0.91 5.63
CA VAL A 7 -9.40 -0.28 4.40
C VAL A 7 -8.21 0.63 4.71
N PHE A 8 -7.07 0.37 4.08
CA PHE A 8 -5.79 1.02 4.37
C PHE A 8 -5.31 1.88 3.19
N GLN A 9 -5.08 3.16 3.47
CA GLN A 9 -4.52 4.11 2.51
C GLN A 9 -3.09 3.74 2.13
N GLY A 10 -2.66 4.09 0.92
CA GLY A 10 -1.26 4.11 0.52
C GLY A 10 -0.46 5.18 1.27
N GLY A 11 0.84 4.93 1.49
CA GLY A 11 1.65 5.91 2.21
C GLY A 11 3.09 5.51 2.47
N GLY A 12 3.61 4.51 1.76
CA GLY A 12 5.00 4.07 1.89
C GLY A 12 5.37 3.67 3.32
N VAL A 13 6.51 4.14 3.79
CA VAL A 13 7.04 3.80 5.13
C VAL A 13 6.15 4.28 6.28
N LYS A 14 5.33 5.32 6.04
CA LYS A 14 4.37 5.86 7.03
C LYS A 14 3.31 4.85 7.45
N ALA A 15 3.04 3.84 6.62
CA ALA A 15 2.06 2.78 6.91
C ALA A 15 2.41 1.96 8.18
N THR A 16 3.62 2.09 8.72
CA THR A 16 3.98 1.56 10.04
C THR A 16 3.01 2.05 11.12
N ALA A 17 2.46 3.26 10.99
CA ALA A 17 1.48 3.83 11.89
C ALA A 17 0.18 3.00 11.98
N PHE A 18 -0.25 2.37 10.89
CA PHE A 18 -1.42 1.51 10.88
C PHE A 18 -1.29 0.32 11.82
N THR A 19 -0.07 -0.17 12.05
CA THR A 19 0.15 -1.31 12.95
C THR A 19 -0.22 -0.98 14.40
N GLY A 20 -0.07 0.28 14.81
CA GLY A 20 -0.50 0.76 16.12
C GLY A 20 -2.03 0.71 16.27
N ALA A 21 -2.74 1.27 15.28
CA ALA A 21 -4.20 1.27 15.27
C ALA A 21 -4.77 -0.17 15.24
N ILE A 22 -4.19 -1.04 14.41
CA ILE A 22 -4.58 -2.45 14.35
C ILE A 22 -4.40 -3.12 15.73
N CYS A 23 -3.23 -2.93 16.38
CA CYS A 23 -2.96 -3.49 17.71
C CYS A 23 -3.98 -3.01 18.75
N ARG A 24 -4.37 -1.73 18.71
CA ARG A 24 -5.36 -1.17 19.65
C ARG A 24 -6.73 -1.79 19.43
N LEU A 25 -7.20 -1.87 18.19
CA LEU A 25 -8.50 -2.45 17.86
C LEU A 25 -8.54 -3.97 18.12
N GLU A 26 -7.46 -4.70 17.83
CA GLU A 26 -7.35 -6.13 18.15
C GLU A 26 -7.40 -6.39 19.67
N LYS A 27 -6.90 -5.47 20.51
CA LYS A 27 -6.99 -5.55 21.97
C LYS A 27 -8.45 -5.46 22.45
N GLU A 28 -9.31 -4.73 21.73
CA GLU A 28 -10.74 -4.69 21.98
C GLU A 28 -11.51 -5.91 21.37
N GLY A 29 -10.78 -6.90 20.85
CA GLY A 29 -11.37 -8.10 20.27
C GLY A 29 -11.90 -7.94 18.85
N MET A 30 -11.39 -6.95 18.10
CA MET A 30 -11.73 -6.75 16.68
C MET A 30 -11.25 -7.91 15.84
N MET A 31 -12.14 -8.38 14.96
CA MET A 31 -11.88 -9.42 13.96
C MET A 31 -12.15 -8.88 12.56
N TRP A 32 -11.10 -8.82 11.76
CA TRP A 32 -11.18 -8.37 10.38
C TRP A 32 -11.90 -9.38 9.50
N GLN A 33 -12.85 -8.91 8.70
CA GLN A 33 -13.66 -9.76 7.81
C GLN A 33 -13.22 -9.61 6.35
N ARG A 34 -13.29 -8.39 5.82
CA ARG A 34 -12.77 -8.03 4.50
C ARG A 34 -11.71 -6.95 4.66
N LEU A 35 -10.73 -7.00 3.80
CA LEU A 35 -9.56 -6.14 3.88
C LEU A 35 -9.27 -5.55 2.51
N ALA A 36 -8.95 -4.27 2.47
CA ALA A 36 -8.53 -3.63 1.24
C ALA A 36 -7.38 -2.65 1.51
N GLY A 37 -6.58 -2.41 0.50
CA GLY A 37 -5.53 -1.42 0.59
C GLY A 37 -4.89 -1.07 -0.73
N THR A 38 -4.18 0.05 -0.71
CA THR A 38 -3.39 0.58 -1.83
C THR A 38 -1.95 0.72 -1.38
N SER A 39 -0.99 0.40 -2.25
CA SER A 39 0.44 0.59 -1.97
C SER A 39 0.86 -0.07 -0.64
N ALA A 40 1.52 0.64 0.26
CA ALA A 40 1.89 0.13 1.57
C ALA A 40 0.67 -0.34 2.41
N GLY A 41 -0.50 0.28 2.22
CA GLY A 41 -1.77 -0.21 2.79
C GLY A 41 -2.16 -1.59 2.27
N ALA A 42 -1.83 -1.93 1.01
CA ALA A 42 -2.03 -3.27 0.47
C ALA A 42 -1.13 -4.31 1.15
N ILE A 43 0.10 -3.94 1.55
CA ILE A 43 0.98 -4.81 2.35
C ILE A 43 0.31 -5.15 3.68
N ILE A 44 -0.19 -4.14 4.41
CA ILE A 44 -0.88 -4.32 5.69
C ILE A 44 -2.12 -5.20 5.54
N ALA A 45 -2.98 -4.89 4.56
CA ALA A 45 -4.19 -5.65 4.27
C ALA A 45 -3.88 -7.12 3.93
N ALA A 46 -2.83 -7.37 3.13
CA ALA A 46 -2.40 -8.71 2.76
C ALA A 46 -1.89 -9.51 3.97
N PHE A 47 -1.06 -8.92 4.84
CA PHE A 47 -0.61 -9.57 6.06
C PHE A 47 -1.78 -9.98 6.97
N LEU A 48 -2.74 -9.09 7.19
CA LEU A 48 -3.94 -9.41 7.96
C LEU A 48 -4.76 -10.55 7.30
N ALA A 49 -4.94 -10.51 5.99
CA ALA A 49 -5.72 -11.49 5.25
C ALA A 49 -5.09 -12.91 5.29
N VAL A 50 -3.77 -13.00 5.31
CA VAL A 50 -3.09 -14.29 5.45
C VAL A 50 -3.01 -14.76 6.91
N GLY A 51 -3.41 -13.92 7.89
CA GLY A 51 -3.55 -14.29 9.29
C GLY A 51 -2.48 -13.81 10.23
N TYR A 52 -1.67 -12.82 9.83
CA TYR A 52 -0.81 -12.10 10.75
C TYR A 52 -1.64 -11.15 11.65
N ARG A 53 -1.18 -10.94 12.87
CA ARG A 53 -1.75 -9.99 13.83
C ARG A 53 -0.94 -8.69 13.85
N GLY A 54 -1.55 -7.62 14.34
CA GLY A 54 -0.91 -6.30 14.41
C GLY A 54 0.48 -6.29 15.01
N LYS A 55 0.72 -7.04 16.11
CA LYS A 55 2.04 -7.17 16.73
C LYS A 55 3.07 -7.86 15.82
N GLU A 56 2.67 -8.89 15.09
CA GLU A 56 3.54 -9.58 14.13
C GLU A 56 3.86 -8.66 12.94
N ILE A 57 2.86 -7.95 12.44
CA ILE A 57 3.04 -6.99 11.33
C ILE A 57 3.96 -5.85 11.75
N LYS A 58 3.79 -5.29 12.98
CA LYS A 58 4.71 -4.29 13.53
C LYS A 58 6.15 -4.79 13.45
N LYS A 59 6.41 -6.00 13.93
CA LYS A 59 7.76 -6.58 13.90
C LYS A 59 8.28 -6.70 12.48
N ILE A 60 7.48 -7.23 11.55
CA ILE A 60 7.84 -7.37 10.14
C ILE A 60 8.19 -6.00 9.52
N MET A 61 7.37 -4.96 9.77
CA MET A 61 7.59 -3.61 9.24
C MET A 61 8.81 -2.92 9.88
N CYS A 62 9.14 -3.24 11.13
CA CYS A 62 10.36 -2.76 11.79
C CYS A 62 11.62 -3.45 11.25
N ASP A 63 11.54 -4.77 11.03
CA ASP A 63 12.66 -5.61 10.60
C ASP A 63 12.91 -5.51 9.07
N LEU A 64 11.94 -4.99 8.29
CA LEU A 64 12.09 -4.83 6.85
C LEU A 64 13.24 -3.87 6.54
N ASP A 65 14.21 -4.40 5.80
CA ASP A 65 15.35 -3.64 5.30
C ASP A 65 14.93 -2.81 4.08
N TYR A 66 14.47 -1.60 4.36
CA TYR A 66 14.05 -0.66 3.32
C TYR A 66 15.19 -0.21 2.39
N GLU A 67 16.45 -0.30 2.83
CA GLU A 67 17.60 0.01 1.94
C GLU A 67 17.70 -1.01 0.81
N LYS A 68 17.39 -2.28 1.09
CA LYS A 68 17.30 -3.31 0.04
C LYS A 68 16.10 -3.13 -0.88
N VAL A 69 15.01 -2.57 -0.36
CA VAL A 69 13.81 -2.27 -1.14
C VAL A 69 14.09 -1.21 -2.20
N GLY A 70 14.76 -0.12 -1.81
CA GLY A 70 15.05 1.00 -2.71
C GLY A 70 16.48 1.02 -3.25
N ASN A 71 17.37 0.17 -2.75
CA ASN A 71 18.82 0.20 -3.02
C ASN A 71 19.42 1.63 -3.06
N ILE A 72 18.93 2.47 -2.11
CA ILE A 72 19.17 3.93 -2.10
C ILE A 72 20.67 4.25 -2.02
N THR A 73 21.42 3.42 -1.31
CA THR A 73 22.87 3.56 -1.21
C THR A 73 23.56 3.33 -2.55
N ALA A 74 23.03 2.46 -3.40
CA ALA A 74 23.55 2.26 -4.75
C ALA A 74 23.26 3.46 -5.66
N ILE A 75 22.09 4.14 -5.50
CA ILE A 75 21.78 5.33 -6.32
C ILE A 75 22.80 6.44 -6.15
N LYS A 76 23.23 6.72 -4.92
CA LYS A 76 24.25 7.76 -4.66
C LYS A 76 25.57 7.45 -5.37
N LYS A 77 25.85 6.18 -5.68
CA LYS A 77 27.06 5.69 -6.35
C LYS A 77 26.90 5.48 -7.87
N PHE A 78 25.67 5.47 -8.41
CA PHE A 78 25.48 5.27 -9.85
C PHE A 78 25.68 6.56 -10.64
N PRO A 79 26.45 6.53 -11.75
CA PRO A 79 26.57 7.66 -12.68
C PRO A 79 25.18 8.07 -13.22
N LEU A 80 25.00 9.37 -13.43
CA LEU A 80 23.73 9.95 -13.94
C LEU A 80 23.24 9.24 -15.21
N ALA A 81 24.16 8.81 -16.09
CA ALA A 81 23.88 8.10 -17.32
C ALA A 81 23.21 6.72 -17.11
N LYS A 82 23.52 6.00 -16.01
CA LYS A 82 22.85 4.71 -15.72
C LYS A 82 21.46 4.90 -15.14
N LYS A 83 21.24 5.96 -14.38
CA LYS A 83 19.90 6.32 -13.85
C LYS A 83 18.95 6.69 -15.00
N SER A 84 19.42 7.52 -15.94
CA SER A 84 18.62 7.91 -17.10
C SER A 84 18.33 6.75 -18.05
N LEU A 85 19.28 5.82 -18.23
CA LEU A 85 19.10 4.65 -19.08
C LEU A 85 18.06 3.67 -18.47
N GLY A 86 18.13 3.40 -17.16
CA GLY A 86 17.13 2.59 -16.44
C GLY A 86 15.73 3.21 -16.51
N LEU A 87 15.63 4.53 -16.34
CA LEU A 87 14.36 5.25 -16.44
C LEU A 87 13.75 5.16 -17.85
N ILE A 88 14.58 5.25 -18.90
CA ILE A 88 14.13 5.19 -20.31
C ILE A 88 13.75 3.76 -20.71
N LEU A 89 14.59 2.77 -20.39
CA LEU A 89 14.41 1.39 -20.84
C LEU A 89 13.45 0.59 -19.95
N GLU A 90 13.59 0.73 -18.63
CA GLU A 90 12.87 -0.07 -17.62
C GLU A 90 11.66 0.68 -17.03
N LYS A 91 11.51 1.98 -17.33
CA LYS A 91 10.45 2.87 -16.79
C LYS A 91 10.45 2.99 -15.25
N GLY A 92 11.56 2.61 -14.60
CA GLY A 92 11.76 2.69 -13.17
C GLY A 92 13.22 2.47 -12.81
N ILE A 93 13.62 2.93 -11.62
CA ILE A 93 15.00 2.87 -11.16
C ILE A 93 15.28 1.61 -10.38
N PHE A 94 14.26 1.14 -9.64
CA PHE A 94 14.36 0.00 -8.73
C PHE A 94 13.50 -1.15 -9.18
N SER A 95 13.99 -2.37 -8.89
CA SER A 95 13.23 -3.59 -9.07
C SER A 95 12.42 -3.91 -7.82
N THR A 96 11.18 -4.32 -7.98
CA THR A 96 10.30 -4.81 -6.91
C THR A 96 10.55 -6.27 -6.55
N VAL A 97 11.45 -6.96 -7.24
CA VAL A 97 11.72 -8.41 -7.07
C VAL A 97 12.10 -8.76 -5.63
N TYR A 98 12.86 -7.91 -4.95
CA TYR A 98 13.23 -8.16 -3.55
C TYR A 98 11.99 -8.17 -2.64
N ILE A 99 11.13 -7.17 -2.75
CA ILE A 99 9.88 -7.08 -1.98
C ILE A 99 8.95 -8.24 -2.31
N GLU A 100 8.78 -8.57 -3.60
CA GLU A 100 7.92 -9.66 -4.02
C GLU A 100 8.34 -10.99 -3.37
N LYS A 101 9.64 -11.33 -3.42
CA LYS A 101 10.19 -12.54 -2.80
C LYS A 101 10.05 -12.52 -1.27
N TYR A 102 10.32 -11.38 -0.64
CA TYR A 102 10.18 -11.23 0.80
C TYR A 102 8.73 -11.48 1.24
N LEU A 103 7.77 -10.86 0.56
CA LEU A 103 6.34 -11.06 0.84
C LEU A 103 5.91 -12.50 0.59
N GLU A 104 6.38 -13.11 -0.50
CA GLU A 104 6.09 -14.52 -0.81
C GLU A 104 6.56 -15.45 0.31
N GLU A 105 7.77 -15.25 0.82
CA GLU A 105 8.33 -16.00 1.94
C GLU A 105 7.48 -15.83 3.20
N MET A 106 7.13 -14.59 3.55
CA MET A 106 6.27 -14.31 4.70
C MET A 106 4.89 -14.97 4.56
N PHE A 107 4.26 -14.87 3.41
CA PHE A 107 2.95 -15.50 3.17
C PHE A 107 3.04 -17.04 3.17
N LYS A 108 4.15 -17.60 2.70
CA LYS A 108 4.43 -19.04 2.77
C LYS A 108 4.53 -19.54 4.21
N ASN A 109 5.07 -18.75 5.14
CA ASN A 109 5.12 -19.09 6.57
C ASN A 109 3.73 -19.26 7.19
N LYS A 110 2.68 -18.66 6.61
CA LYS A 110 1.26 -18.86 6.99
C LYS A 110 0.55 -19.89 6.08
N GLY A 111 1.24 -20.50 5.12
CA GLY A 111 0.66 -21.45 4.16
C GLY A 111 -0.31 -20.83 3.15
N LYS A 112 -0.28 -19.49 2.94
CA LYS A 112 -1.29 -18.76 2.16
C LYS A 112 -0.64 -17.83 1.15
N THR A 113 -0.20 -18.36 0.01
CA THR A 113 0.52 -17.58 -1.02
C THR A 113 -0.37 -17.09 -2.16
N LYS A 114 -1.51 -17.76 -2.42
CA LYS A 114 -2.45 -17.40 -3.49
C LYS A 114 -3.80 -16.99 -2.95
N PHE A 115 -4.55 -16.23 -3.73
CA PHE A 115 -5.89 -15.78 -3.32
C PHE A 115 -6.82 -16.93 -2.98
N LYS A 116 -6.75 -18.07 -3.65
CA LYS A 116 -7.53 -19.28 -3.31
C LYS A 116 -7.34 -19.75 -1.86
N HIS A 117 -6.15 -19.54 -1.27
CA HIS A 117 -5.85 -19.96 0.10
C HIS A 117 -6.52 -19.12 1.19
N ILE A 118 -7.03 -17.94 0.83
CA ILE A 118 -7.74 -17.02 1.73
C ILE A 118 -9.20 -16.82 1.34
N SER A 119 -9.62 -17.32 0.19
CA SER A 119 -10.96 -17.12 -0.37
C SER A 119 -11.96 -18.15 0.15
N LEU A 120 -13.22 -17.75 0.25
CA LEU A 120 -14.34 -18.62 0.56
C LEU A 120 -15.34 -18.56 -0.61
N ASN A 121 -15.75 -19.73 -1.12
CA ASN A 121 -16.70 -19.83 -2.25
C ASN A 121 -16.29 -18.98 -3.47
N GLY A 122 -15.00 -18.93 -3.80
CA GLY A 122 -14.47 -18.15 -4.92
C GLY A 122 -14.45 -16.64 -4.71
N GLN A 123 -14.75 -16.16 -3.50
CA GLN A 123 -14.72 -14.75 -3.15
C GLN A 123 -13.55 -14.45 -2.22
N SER A 124 -12.66 -13.56 -2.63
CA SER A 124 -11.54 -13.14 -1.79
C SER A 124 -11.99 -12.08 -0.77
N PRO A 125 -11.63 -12.24 0.51
CA PRO A 125 -11.80 -11.21 1.52
C PRO A 125 -10.80 -10.06 1.35
N LEU A 126 -9.76 -10.24 0.54
CA LEU A 126 -8.72 -9.24 0.27
C LEU A 126 -8.93 -8.58 -1.10
N LYS A 127 -8.91 -7.24 -1.12
CA LYS A 127 -8.90 -6.43 -2.33
C LYS A 127 -7.66 -5.53 -2.34
N ILE A 128 -6.95 -5.53 -3.45
CA ILE A 128 -5.74 -4.74 -3.65
C ILE A 128 -5.94 -3.83 -4.84
N ILE A 129 -5.66 -2.53 -4.67
CA ILE A 129 -5.78 -1.55 -5.75
C ILE A 129 -4.46 -1.44 -6.50
N ALA A 130 -4.53 -1.49 -7.82
CA ALA A 130 -3.44 -1.20 -8.74
C ALA A 130 -3.94 -0.32 -9.89
N SER A 131 -3.02 0.24 -10.67
CA SER A 131 -3.35 1.11 -11.80
C SER A 131 -2.79 0.54 -13.11
N ASP A 132 -3.62 0.31 -14.10
CA ASP A 132 -3.21 0.00 -15.47
C ASP A 132 -3.05 1.30 -16.26
N VAL A 133 -1.83 1.79 -16.38
CA VAL A 133 -1.54 3.06 -17.09
C VAL A 133 -1.60 2.92 -18.60
N THR A 134 -1.49 1.70 -19.13
CA THR A 134 -1.66 1.43 -20.56
C THR A 134 -3.11 1.61 -21.01
N ASN A 135 -4.04 1.06 -20.23
CA ASN A 135 -5.47 1.12 -20.54
C ASN A 135 -6.22 2.18 -19.72
N LYS A 136 -5.50 3.00 -18.92
CA LYS A 136 -6.02 4.13 -18.12
C LYS A 136 -7.18 3.72 -17.22
N ARG A 137 -6.98 2.69 -16.40
CA ARG A 137 -8.03 2.15 -15.54
C ARG A 137 -7.52 1.75 -14.17
N LEU A 138 -8.40 1.82 -13.19
CA LEU A 138 -8.24 1.21 -11.89
C LEU A 138 -8.39 -0.31 -12.01
N LEU A 139 -7.60 -1.05 -11.25
CA LEU A 139 -7.70 -2.51 -11.08
C LEU A 139 -8.00 -2.85 -9.63
N ILE A 140 -9.02 -3.66 -9.41
CA ILE A 140 -9.35 -4.27 -8.12
C ILE A 140 -8.90 -5.74 -8.19
N LEU A 141 -7.76 -6.04 -7.59
CA LEU A 141 -7.23 -7.39 -7.54
C LEU A 141 -7.81 -8.17 -6.35
N PRO A 142 -8.09 -9.47 -6.52
CA PRO A 142 -7.76 -10.30 -7.66
C PRO A 142 -8.77 -10.21 -8.81
N ASP A 143 -9.98 -9.62 -8.63
CA ASP A 143 -11.11 -9.78 -9.53
C ASP A 143 -10.79 -9.35 -10.98
N ASP A 144 -10.07 -8.24 -11.13
CA ASP A 144 -9.78 -7.64 -12.43
C ASP A 144 -8.66 -8.32 -13.21
N ILE A 145 -7.92 -9.25 -12.59
CA ILE A 145 -6.84 -9.97 -13.29
C ILE A 145 -7.38 -10.86 -14.43
N LYS A 146 -8.66 -11.25 -14.34
CA LYS A 146 -9.36 -11.97 -15.40
C LYS A 146 -9.37 -11.22 -16.74
N LYS A 147 -9.30 -9.88 -16.72
CA LYS A 147 -9.19 -9.04 -17.92
C LYS A 147 -7.90 -9.30 -18.72
N TYR A 148 -6.93 -9.93 -18.07
CA TYR A 148 -5.65 -10.35 -18.67
C TYR A 148 -5.55 -11.87 -18.86
N GLY A 149 -6.69 -12.58 -18.86
CA GLY A 149 -6.77 -14.02 -19.10
C GLY A 149 -6.23 -14.89 -17.95
N MET A 150 -6.06 -14.31 -16.76
CA MET A 150 -5.57 -15.04 -15.59
C MET A 150 -6.73 -15.38 -14.64
N ASP A 151 -6.61 -16.53 -13.97
CA ASP A 151 -7.58 -16.90 -12.92
C ASP A 151 -7.31 -16.08 -11.65
N PRO A 152 -8.31 -15.32 -11.15
CA PRO A 152 -8.19 -14.56 -9.90
C PRO A 152 -7.76 -15.40 -8.69
N MET A 153 -8.17 -16.67 -8.64
CA MET A 153 -7.86 -17.54 -7.51
C MET A 153 -6.44 -18.08 -7.55
N GLU A 154 -5.86 -18.18 -8.73
CA GLU A 154 -4.47 -18.61 -8.92
C GLU A 154 -3.46 -17.46 -8.83
N LEU A 155 -3.91 -16.20 -8.78
CA LEU A 155 -3.03 -15.04 -8.60
C LEU A 155 -2.31 -15.15 -7.24
N GLU A 156 -1.00 -14.92 -7.26
CA GLU A 156 -0.19 -14.82 -6.04
C GLU A 156 -0.45 -13.50 -5.33
N ILE A 157 -0.62 -13.55 -3.99
CA ILE A 157 -0.89 -12.37 -3.18
C ILE A 157 0.31 -11.41 -3.23
N SER A 158 1.55 -11.94 -3.17
CA SER A 158 2.78 -11.16 -3.33
C SER A 158 2.81 -10.40 -4.64
N LYS A 159 2.43 -11.04 -5.75
CA LYS A 159 2.35 -10.43 -7.09
C LYS A 159 1.34 -9.28 -7.13
N ALA A 160 0.16 -9.47 -6.56
CA ALA A 160 -0.86 -8.41 -6.48
C ALA A 160 -0.39 -7.22 -5.65
N VAL A 161 0.26 -7.47 -4.50
CA VAL A 161 0.87 -6.42 -3.68
C VAL A 161 1.96 -5.70 -4.46
N THR A 162 2.83 -6.44 -5.17
CA THR A 162 3.88 -5.86 -6.01
C THR A 162 3.33 -4.92 -7.07
N MET A 163 2.24 -5.29 -7.75
CA MET A 163 1.54 -4.39 -8.67
C MET A 163 1.11 -3.10 -7.97
N SER A 164 0.59 -3.21 -6.75
CA SER A 164 0.05 -2.09 -5.97
C SER A 164 1.11 -1.13 -5.43
N ILE A 165 2.34 -1.59 -5.19
CA ILE A 165 3.45 -0.78 -4.64
C ILE A 165 4.41 -0.25 -5.70
N SER A 166 4.18 -0.53 -6.97
CA SER A 166 5.07 -0.12 -8.08
C SER A 166 4.91 1.36 -8.40
N ILE A 167 5.40 2.24 -7.51
CA ILE A 167 5.38 3.71 -7.70
C ILE A 167 6.04 4.06 -9.03
N PRO A 168 5.34 4.78 -9.94
CA PRO A 168 5.89 5.16 -11.24
C PRO A 168 7.22 5.89 -11.12
N PHE A 169 8.13 5.60 -12.05
CA PHE A 169 9.49 6.12 -12.13
C PHE A 169 10.42 5.68 -11.01
N PHE A 170 9.91 5.37 -9.83
CA PHE A 170 10.69 4.84 -8.71
C PHE A 170 10.90 3.33 -8.87
N PHE A 171 9.82 2.57 -9.02
CA PHE A 171 9.88 1.13 -9.31
C PHE A 171 9.59 0.82 -10.78
N THR A 172 10.18 -0.28 -11.28
CA THR A 172 9.81 -0.82 -12.59
C THR A 172 8.35 -1.30 -12.57
N PRO A 173 7.52 -0.93 -13.57
CA PRO A 173 6.13 -1.38 -13.62
C PRO A 173 6.04 -2.89 -13.81
N VAL A 174 5.02 -3.50 -13.22
CA VAL A 174 4.72 -4.90 -13.48
C VAL A 174 4.08 -5.03 -14.87
N LYS A 175 4.60 -5.94 -15.68
CA LYS A 175 4.10 -6.17 -17.04
C LYS A 175 3.14 -7.34 -17.06
N LEU A 176 1.93 -7.12 -17.57
CA LEU A 176 0.97 -8.18 -17.87
C LEU A 176 0.85 -8.34 -19.38
N LYS A 177 0.98 -9.59 -19.85
CA LYS A 177 0.85 -9.90 -21.28
C LYS A 177 -0.46 -10.65 -21.52
N TYR A 178 -1.26 -10.17 -22.45
CA TYR A 178 -2.49 -10.82 -22.85
C TYR A 178 -2.77 -10.60 -24.34
N MET A 179 -3.05 -11.64 -25.08
CA MET A 179 -3.35 -11.62 -26.53
C MET A 179 -2.33 -10.82 -27.36
N GLY A 180 -1.03 -11.02 -27.08
CA GLY A 180 0.05 -10.31 -27.78
C GLY A 180 0.25 -8.85 -27.42
N LYS A 181 -0.57 -8.30 -26.50
CA LYS A 181 -0.44 -6.93 -25.97
C LYS A 181 0.22 -6.96 -24.60
N GLU A 182 0.89 -5.85 -24.26
CA GLU A 182 1.52 -5.64 -22.96
C GLU A 182 0.86 -4.47 -22.23
N ALA A 183 0.50 -4.68 -20.97
CA ALA A 183 0.00 -3.64 -20.09
C ALA A 183 1.00 -3.37 -18.96
N TYR A 184 1.22 -2.09 -18.65
CA TYR A 184 2.05 -1.63 -17.54
C TYR A 184 1.18 -1.35 -16.33
N ILE A 185 1.41 -2.14 -15.26
CA ILE A 185 0.69 -2.00 -14.00
C ILE A 185 1.61 -1.33 -13.01
N VAL A 186 1.09 -0.29 -12.38
CA VAL A 186 1.80 0.56 -11.41
C VAL A 186 1.00 0.73 -10.12
N ASP A 187 1.55 1.49 -9.19
CA ASP A 187 0.94 1.78 -7.88
C ASP A 187 -0.53 2.22 -8.01
N GLY A 188 -1.34 1.65 -7.13
CA GLY A 188 -2.77 1.91 -7.07
C GLY A 188 -3.13 3.35 -6.72
N GLY A 189 -2.22 4.06 -6.04
CA GLY A 189 -2.42 5.45 -5.63
C GLY A 189 -2.69 6.41 -6.79
N ILE A 190 -2.24 6.08 -8.01
CA ILE A 190 -2.53 6.87 -9.21
C ILE A 190 -4.04 6.93 -9.52
N THR A 191 -4.80 5.88 -9.18
CA THR A 191 -6.24 5.82 -9.49
C THR A 191 -7.12 5.86 -8.25
N SER A 192 -6.69 5.32 -7.11
CA SER A 192 -7.39 5.40 -5.83
C SER A 192 -6.44 5.03 -4.68
N ASN A 193 -5.94 6.02 -3.98
CA ASN A 193 -5.00 5.81 -2.89
C ASN A 193 -5.70 5.40 -1.58
N TYR A 194 -6.96 5.81 -1.38
CA TYR A 194 -7.77 5.47 -0.23
C TYR A 194 -9.12 4.89 -0.66
N PRO A 195 -9.22 3.58 -0.94
CA PRO A 195 -10.42 2.95 -1.50
C PRO A 195 -11.48 2.65 -0.44
N ILE A 196 -11.85 3.61 0.42
CA ILE A 196 -12.81 3.44 1.54
C ILE A 196 -14.19 2.97 1.07
N TRP A 197 -14.53 3.26 -0.18
CA TRP A 197 -15.78 2.91 -0.83
C TRP A 197 -15.90 1.44 -1.23
N ILE A 198 -14.81 0.66 -1.21
CA ILE A 198 -14.72 -0.65 -1.88
C ILE A 198 -15.66 -1.70 -1.30
N PHE A 199 -16.05 -1.55 -0.05
CA PHE A 199 -16.99 -2.43 0.64
C PHE A 199 -18.37 -1.80 0.83
N ASP A 200 -18.62 -0.63 0.26
CA ASP A 200 -19.93 0.04 0.32
C ASP A 200 -21.00 -0.83 -0.34
N VAL A 201 -22.16 -0.90 0.30
CA VAL A 201 -23.37 -1.56 -0.19
C VAL A 201 -24.51 -0.54 -0.21
N LYS A 202 -25.56 -0.82 -0.98
CA LYS A 202 -26.75 0.05 -1.05
C LYS A 202 -27.55 0.04 0.24
N ASP A 203 -27.59 -1.12 0.89
CA ASP A 203 -28.33 -1.36 2.13
C ASP A 203 -27.40 -1.26 3.34
N VAL A 204 -27.92 -1.63 4.52
CA VAL A 204 -27.13 -1.67 5.76
C VAL A 204 -26.04 -2.73 5.64
N PRO A 205 -24.77 -2.36 5.82
CA PRO A 205 -23.65 -3.30 5.74
C PRO A 205 -23.74 -4.33 6.89
N ARG A 206 -23.31 -5.56 6.61
CA ARG A 206 -23.30 -6.64 7.60
C ARG A 206 -22.43 -6.35 8.82
N TRP A 207 -21.36 -5.60 8.62
CA TRP A 207 -20.45 -5.05 9.64
C TRP A 207 -19.89 -3.71 9.19
N PRO A 208 -19.41 -2.88 10.13
CA PRO A 208 -18.84 -1.58 9.79
C PRO A 208 -17.54 -1.74 9.00
N THR A 209 -17.23 -0.73 8.18
CA THR A 209 -15.94 -0.58 7.53
C THR A 209 -15.15 0.51 8.24
N PHE A 210 -13.97 0.18 8.73
CA PHE A 210 -13.00 1.14 9.27
C PHE A 210 -11.94 1.46 8.24
N GLY A 211 -11.74 2.74 8.04
CA GLY A 211 -10.68 3.26 7.19
C GLY A 211 -9.51 3.75 8.01
N PHE A 212 -8.31 3.53 7.49
CA PHE A 212 -7.06 3.99 8.09
C PHE A 212 -6.38 4.94 7.11
N LYS A 213 -6.30 6.21 7.46
CA LYS A 213 -5.74 7.27 6.64
C LYS A 213 -4.56 7.92 7.33
N LEU A 214 -3.54 8.30 6.56
CA LEU A 214 -2.42 9.09 7.04
C LEU A 214 -2.77 10.57 6.90
N GLY A 215 -2.86 11.27 8.02
CA GLY A 215 -3.12 12.70 8.05
C GLY A 215 -1.86 13.48 7.66
N ASN A 216 -2.04 14.60 6.98
CA ASN A 216 -0.98 15.60 6.85
C ASN A 216 -0.76 16.20 8.23
N GLY A 217 0.40 15.94 8.85
CA GLY A 217 0.77 16.47 10.14
C GLY A 217 1.04 17.99 10.06
N GLY A 218 0.00 18.80 10.28
CA GLY A 218 0.11 20.26 10.39
C GLY A 218 0.37 20.98 9.06
N ASP A 219 0.10 22.28 9.05
CA ASP A 219 0.42 23.23 7.97
C ASP A 219 1.96 23.38 7.81
N ASP A 220 2.61 22.38 7.23
CA ASP A 220 4.03 22.45 6.89
C ASP A 220 4.25 23.26 5.59
N PHE A 221 3.93 24.55 5.64
CA PHE A 221 4.35 25.51 4.62
C PHE A 221 5.89 25.70 4.59
N ASN A 222 6.61 25.06 5.52
CA ASN A 222 8.06 25.12 5.70
C ASN A 222 8.84 23.95 5.08
N ARG A 223 8.29 23.27 4.05
CA ARG A 223 9.09 22.32 3.28
C ARG A 223 10.13 23.09 2.45
N THR A 224 11.35 23.18 2.97
CA THR A 224 12.48 23.75 2.25
C THR A 224 12.75 22.93 0.98
N ILE A 225 12.87 23.64 -0.15
CA ILE A 225 13.35 23.07 -1.41
C ILE A 225 14.83 22.81 -1.23
N GLU A 226 15.21 21.66 -0.69
CA GLU A 226 16.57 21.16 -0.85
C GLU A 226 16.77 20.78 -2.32
N ASN A 227 18.00 20.96 -2.83
CA ASN A 227 18.38 20.62 -4.20
C ASN A 227 17.93 19.20 -4.56
N LYS A 228 16.72 19.07 -5.13
CA LYS A 228 16.16 17.78 -5.50
C LYS A 228 16.66 17.42 -6.89
N ASP A 229 17.16 16.19 -7.04
CA ASP A 229 17.40 15.65 -8.36
C ASP A 229 16.06 15.47 -9.11
N PHE A 230 16.16 15.34 -10.43
CA PHE A 230 14.99 15.24 -11.32
C PHE A 230 14.02 14.12 -10.92
N ILE A 231 14.54 13.04 -10.35
CA ILE A 231 13.75 11.87 -9.95
C ILE A 231 12.93 12.18 -8.70
N SER A 232 13.55 12.81 -7.70
CA SER A 232 12.84 13.27 -6.49
C SER A 232 11.71 14.23 -6.86
N TYR A 233 11.92 15.12 -7.84
CA TYR A 233 10.90 16.02 -8.34
C TYR A 233 9.72 15.26 -8.98
N ILE A 234 9.99 14.26 -9.82
CA ILE A 234 8.92 13.43 -10.42
C ILE A 234 8.14 12.67 -9.35
N VAL A 235 8.81 12.10 -8.35
CA VAL A 235 8.16 11.41 -7.24
C VAL A 235 7.26 12.37 -6.46
N ASP A 236 7.73 13.59 -6.16
CA ASP A 236 6.91 14.61 -5.49
C ASP A 236 5.66 14.98 -6.32
N VAL A 237 5.78 15.08 -7.64
CA VAL A 237 4.62 15.34 -8.52
C VAL A 237 3.61 14.19 -8.45
N VAL A 238 4.08 12.94 -8.47
CA VAL A 238 3.22 11.75 -8.35
C VAL A 238 2.55 11.74 -6.96
N GLU A 239 3.30 11.94 -5.88
CA GLU A 239 2.76 11.99 -4.51
C GLU A 239 1.74 13.11 -4.34
N THR A 240 2.02 14.31 -4.87
CA THR A 240 1.08 15.44 -4.83
C THR A 240 -0.23 15.10 -5.56
N THR A 241 -0.15 14.43 -6.71
CA THR A 241 -1.34 14.02 -7.47
C THR A 241 -2.16 13.00 -6.67
N ILE A 242 -1.51 12.04 -6.03
CA ILE A 242 -2.13 11.01 -5.19
C ILE A 242 -2.85 11.65 -3.99
N ASP A 243 -2.17 12.53 -3.27
CA ASP A 243 -2.69 13.15 -2.05
C ASP A 243 -3.87 14.10 -2.36
N SER A 244 -3.78 14.89 -3.43
CA SER A 244 -4.84 15.82 -3.86
C SER A 244 -6.14 15.09 -4.24
N TYR A 245 -6.04 13.91 -4.84
CA TYR A 245 -7.20 13.12 -5.23
C TYR A 245 -7.98 12.64 -4.01
N ASP A 246 -7.29 12.12 -3.00
CA ASP A 246 -7.92 11.57 -1.79
C ASP A 246 -8.68 12.63 -0.96
N GLU A 247 -8.18 13.87 -0.89
CA GLU A 247 -8.84 14.95 -0.16
C GLU A 247 -10.13 15.41 -0.84
N SER A 248 -10.13 15.47 -2.17
CA SER A 248 -11.26 15.96 -2.96
C SER A 248 -12.47 15.01 -2.95
N TYR A 249 -12.26 13.71 -2.72
CA TYR A 249 -13.30 12.69 -2.82
C TYR A 249 -13.77 12.12 -1.48
N LEU A 250 -13.18 12.54 -0.34
CA LEU A 250 -13.58 12.05 0.98
C LEU A 250 -14.92 12.67 1.39
N ARG A 251 -16.00 11.88 1.37
CA ARG A 251 -17.35 12.29 1.76
C ARG A 251 -17.46 12.35 3.29
N ASP A 252 -18.39 13.15 3.83
CA ASP A 252 -18.58 13.27 5.28
C ASP A 252 -18.87 11.91 5.95
N LYS A 253 -19.64 11.04 5.31
CA LYS A 253 -19.88 9.67 5.80
C LYS A 253 -18.61 8.83 5.90
N ASP A 254 -17.58 9.12 5.12
CA ASP A 254 -16.32 8.40 5.11
C ASP A 254 -15.38 8.91 6.22
N LYS A 255 -15.48 10.19 6.58
CA LYS A 255 -14.74 10.78 7.71
C LYS A 255 -15.10 10.14 9.04
N ILE A 256 -16.40 9.88 9.28
CA ILE A 256 -16.91 9.28 10.53
C ILE A 256 -16.34 7.87 10.77
N ARG A 257 -16.00 7.13 9.73
CA ARG A 257 -15.47 5.76 9.78
C ARG A 257 -13.97 5.68 9.52
N THR A 258 -13.28 6.82 9.54
CA THR A 258 -11.86 6.93 9.22
C THR A 258 -11.04 7.31 10.44
N ILE A 259 -10.09 6.47 10.80
CA ILE A 259 -9.04 6.78 11.77
C ILE A 259 -7.93 7.52 11.02
N SER A 260 -7.81 8.84 11.27
CA SER A 260 -6.78 9.68 10.67
C SER A 260 -5.57 9.73 11.60
N ILE A 261 -4.42 9.26 11.14
CA ILE A 261 -3.20 9.10 11.93
C ILE A 261 -2.14 10.08 11.44
N PRO A 262 -1.58 10.96 12.32
CA PRO A 262 -0.51 11.87 11.95
C PRO A 262 0.71 11.16 11.39
N ALA A 263 1.26 11.66 10.29
CA ALA A 263 2.43 11.09 9.62
C ALA A 263 3.77 11.68 10.14
N LEU A 264 3.76 12.58 11.11
CA LEU A 264 4.93 13.18 11.80
C LEU A 264 5.96 13.79 10.82
N GLY A 265 5.53 14.33 9.68
CA GLY A 265 6.43 14.90 8.67
C GLY A 265 7.26 13.89 7.87
N VAL A 266 7.09 12.58 8.10
CA VAL A 266 7.78 11.52 7.37
C VAL A 266 7.29 11.49 5.92
N LYS A 267 8.22 11.40 4.95
CA LYS A 267 7.89 11.28 3.51
C LYS A 267 7.58 9.84 3.13
N THR A 268 6.71 9.66 2.14
CA THR A 268 6.31 8.33 1.62
C THR A 268 7.50 7.47 1.20
N THR A 269 8.50 8.09 0.58
CA THR A 269 9.70 7.43 0.03
C THR A 269 10.94 7.56 0.92
N GLU A 270 10.76 7.96 2.18
CA GLU A 270 11.85 8.08 3.16
C GLU A 270 12.20 6.71 3.78
N PHE A 271 12.78 5.83 2.98
CA PHE A 271 13.04 4.43 3.36
C PHE A 271 14.07 4.25 4.49
N ASN A 272 14.79 5.29 4.90
CA ASN A 272 15.82 5.25 5.94
C ASN A 272 15.37 5.80 7.29
N ILE A 273 14.06 5.77 7.60
CA ILE A 273 13.55 6.22 8.90
C ILE A 273 14.10 5.36 10.05
N SER A 274 14.46 6.05 11.14
CA SER A 274 14.99 5.40 12.34
C SER A 274 13.97 4.50 13.02
N LEU A 275 14.46 3.55 13.83
CA LEU A 275 13.58 2.73 14.66
C LEU A 275 12.75 3.60 15.63
N GLU A 276 13.33 4.68 16.15
CA GLU A 276 12.62 5.64 17.00
C GLU A 276 11.44 6.28 16.27
N THR A 277 11.62 6.69 15.00
CA THR A 277 10.55 7.23 14.18
C THR A 277 9.45 6.21 13.90
N LYS A 278 9.83 4.94 13.64
CA LYS A 278 8.86 3.85 13.48
C LYS A 278 8.03 3.64 14.77
N GLU A 279 8.67 3.71 15.93
CA GLU A 279 7.98 3.58 17.23
C GLU A 279 7.04 4.78 17.50
N LYS A 280 7.44 6.00 17.13
CA LYS A 280 6.57 7.18 17.22
C LYS A 280 5.34 7.05 16.33
N LEU A 281 5.52 6.64 15.06
CA LEU A 281 4.41 6.36 14.14
C LEU A 281 3.45 5.29 14.69
N TYR A 282 4.00 4.21 15.23
CA TYR A 282 3.20 3.17 15.90
C TYR A 282 2.36 3.74 17.03
N LYS A 283 2.98 4.57 17.90
CA LYS A 283 2.30 5.19 19.04
C LYS A 283 1.17 6.08 18.61
N GLU A 284 1.38 6.95 17.62
CA GLU A 284 0.32 7.79 17.02
C GLU A 284 -0.86 6.94 16.52
N GLY A 285 -0.57 5.87 15.80
CA GLY A 285 -1.62 4.97 15.33
C GLY A 285 -2.41 4.33 16.46
N TYR A 286 -1.74 3.92 17.53
CA TYR A 286 -2.37 3.33 18.70
C TYR A 286 -3.27 4.33 19.43
N GLU A 287 -2.77 5.55 19.67
CA GLU A 287 -3.49 6.63 20.35
C GLU A 287 -4.72 7.07 19.55
N LYS A 288 -4.57 7.27 18.22
CA LYS A 288 -5.69 7.67 17.36
C LYS A 288 -6.79 6.61 17.26
N ALA A 289 -6.45 5.34 17.35
CA ALA A 289 -7.45 4.28 17.43
C ALA A 289 -8.06 4.12 18.83
N ASP A 290 -7.42 4.63 19.89
CA ASP A 290 -7.97 4.68 21.24
C ASP A 290 -8.98 5.83 21.40
N GLU A 291 -8.74 6.95 20.71
CA GLU A 291 -9.64 8.10 20.67
C GLU A 291 -10.89 7.87 19.80
N PHE A 292 -10.81 6.96 18.82
CA PHE A 292 -11.87 6.65 17.85
C PHE A 292 -12.95 5.76 18.45
#